data_6e692c0af3ae8d780258fcbf75b3a319
#
_entry.id   6e692c0af3ae8d780258fcbf75b3a319
#
_cell.length_a   1.000
_cell.length_b   1.000
_cell.length_c   1.000
_cell.angle_alpha   90.00
_cell.angle_beta   90.00
_cell.angle_gamma   90.00
#
_symmetry.space_group_name_H-M   'P 1'
#
loop_
_entity.id
_entity.type
_entity.pdbx_description
1 polymer ?
#
loop_
_entity_poly.entity_id
_entity_poly.type
_entity_poly.pdbx_seq_one_letter_code
_entity_poly.pdbx_strand_id
1 'polypeptide(L)'
;AALLVGGALALAGAAYQSLFRNPLVSPDILGVSSGAALGAVLGIFLSLDVFAIQGLAFAFGMLAVLGAYAIAASLRTHDPVLVLVLAGVVLGALLGACLALLKYLADPYNQLPAITYWLLGSLASATAGDAWSIVPAIVAGIGVLWLARWRINVLALGDEEAASLGVKPARVRAAVIAAATLMTAAAVSISGIIGWVGLLVPHVARLLVGPDFRRLA
;
A
#
# COMPACT_ATOMS: atom_id res chain seq x y z
N ALA A 1 -1.21 14.73 10.82
CA ALA A 1 -0.79 13.96 9.64
C ALA A 1 0.20 12.85 10.01
N ALA A 2 1.35 13.12 10.68
CA ALA A 2 2.42 12.13 10.91
C ALA A 2 1.96 10.86 11.65
N LEU A 3 1.16 10.97 12.70
CA LEU A 3 0.63 9.81 13.43
C LEU A 3 -0.32 8.98 12.57
N LEU A 4 -1.16 9.63 11.76
CA LEU A 4 -2.09 8.93 10.87
C LEU A 4 -1.34 8.19 9.75
N VAL A 5 -0.43 8.88 9.06
CA VAL A 5 0.36 8.30 7.97
C VAL A 5 1.28 7.20 8.49
N GLY A 6 2.04 7.48 9.56
CA GLY A 6 2.96 6.50 10.14
C GLY A 6 2.24 5.26 10.70
N GLY A 7 1.13 5.46 11.41
CA GLY A 7 0.30 4.37 11.94
C GLY A 7 -0.33 3.53 10.82
N ALA A 8 -0.86 4.18 9.77
CA ALA A 8 -1.43 3.51 8.61
C ALA A 8 -0.40 2.63 7.88
N LEU A 9 0.79 3.19 7.58
CA LEU A 9 1.87 2.45 6.91
C LEU A 9 2.40 1.31 7.78
N ALA A 10 2.57 1.54 9.10
CA ALA A 10 3.04 0.51 10.02
C ALA A 10 2.05 -0.65 10.13
N LEU A 11 0.75 -0.36 10.29
CA LEU A 11 -0.26 -1.40 10.39
C LEU A 11 -0.47 -2.15 9.08
N ALA A 12 -0.47 -1.45 7.94
CA ALA A 12 -0.49 -2.07 6.62
C ALA A 12 0.72 -3.00 6.43
N GLY A 13 1.91 -2.55 6.81
CA GLY A 13 3.12 -3.36 6.79
C GLY A 13 3.03 -4.61 7.68
N ALA A 14 2.55 -4.47 8.91
CA ALA A 14 2.34 -5.59 9.82
C ALA A 14 1.38 -6.63 9.22
N ALA A 15 0.29 -6.17 8.58
CA ALA A 15 -0.67 -7.02 7.92
C ALA A 15 -0.05 -7.78 6.74
N TYR A 16 0.70 -7.10 5.87
CA TYR A 16 1.39 -7.74 4.74
C TYR A 16 2.45 -8.74 5.21
N GLN A 17 3.30 -8.37 6.17
CA GLN A 17 4.31 -9.27 6.71
C GLN A 17 3.71 -10.54 7.32
N SER A 18 2.56 -10.42 7.99
CA SER A 18 1.83 -11.58 8.52
C SER A 18 1.21 -12.42 7.41
N LEU A 19 0.59 -11.77 6.41
CA LEU A 19 -0.06 -12.43 5.28
C LEU A 19 0.93 -13.22 4.39
N PHE A 20 2.09 -12.62 4.11
CA PHE A 20 3.13 -13.21 3.27
C PHE A 20 4.12 -14.07 4.07
N ARG A 21 3.96 -14.15 5.39
CA ARG A 21 4.86 -14.89 6.30
C ARG A 21 6.33 -14.51 6.08
N ASN A 22 6.57 -13.24 5.76
CA ASN A 22 7.90 -12.72 5.48
C ASN A 22 8.06 -11.32 6.10
N PRO A 23 8.98 -11.14 7.07
CA PRO A 23 9.18 -9.86 7.75
C PRO A 23 9.80 -8.77 6.88
N LEU A 24 10.28 -9.12 5.68
CA LEU A 24 10.89 -8.19 4.73
C LEU A 24 9.91 -7.63 3.70
N VAL A 25 8.63 -7.99 3.78
CA VAL A 25 7.60 -7.47 2.89
C VAL A 25 7.14 -6.11 3.38
N SER A 26 7.09 -5.15 2.45
CA SER A 26 6.44 -3.84 2.65
C SER A 26 5.12 -3.76 1.87
N PRO A 27 4.23 -2.82 2.21
CA PRO A 27 3.00 -2.60 1.43
C PRO A 27 3.24 -2.31 -0.05
N ASP A 28 4.43 -1.82 -0.40
CA ASP A 28 4.81 -1.43 -1.76
C ASP A 28 5.01 -2.60 -2.73
N ILE A 29 5.17 -3.83 -2.19
CA ILE A 29 5.49 -5.01 -3.02
C ILE A 29 4.43 -5.30 -4.09
N LEU A 30 3.19 -4.86 -3.87
CA LEU A 30 2.11 -4.99 -4.85
C LEU A 30 1.98 -3.78 -5.80
N GLY A 31 2.92 -2.81 -5.72
CA GLY A 31 3.00 -1.67 -6.62
C GLY A 31 2.12 -0.47 -6.24
N VAL A 32 1.59 -0.41 -5.01
CA VAL A 32 0.72 0.69 -4.57
C VAL A 32 1.41 2.05 -4.69
N SER A 33 2.65 2.17 -4.22
CA SER A 33 3.40 3.43 -4.29
C SER A 33 3.79 3.80 -5.72
N SER A 34 4.12 2.82 -6.57
CA SER A 34 4.38 3.06 -8.00
C SER A 34 3.13 3.57 -8.72
N GLY A 35 1.97 2.99 -8.42
CA GLY A 35 0.69 3.47 -8.93
C GLY A 35 0.38 4.88 -8.46
N ALA A 36 0.47 5.13 -7.15
CA ALA A 36 0.24 6.45 -6.58
C ALA A 36 1.18 7.51 -7.17
N ALA A 37 2.46 7.16 -7.35
CA ALA A 37 3.43 8.03 -8.00
C ALA A 37 3.03 8.38 -9.44
N LEU A 38 2.64 7.39 -10.23
CA LEU A 38 2.20 7.64 -11.60
C LEU A 38 0.96 8.54 -11.63
N GLY A 39 -0.02 8.30 -10.75
CA GLY A 39 -1.22 9.12 -10.65
C GLY A 39 -0.93 10.57 -10.27
N ALA A 40 -0.07 10.78 -9.26
CA ALA A 40 0.32 12.12 -8.86
C ALA A 40 1.12 12.85 -9.96
N VAL A 41 2.08 12.15 -10.55
CA VAL A 41 2.92 12.73 -11.64
C VAL A 41 2.07 13.07 -12.85
N LEU A 42 1.08 12.25 -13.20
CA LEU A 42 0.11 12.56 -14.24
C LEU A 42 -0.69 13.83 -13.89
N GLY A 43 -1.15 13.96 -12.64
CA GLY A 43 -1.87 15.16 -12.18
C GLY A 43 -1.00 16.44 -12.26
N ILE A 44 0.26 16.35 -11.84
CA ILE A 44 1.22 17.45 -11.93
C ILE A 44 1.51 17.80 -13.40
N PHE A 45 1.72 16.80 -14.25
CA PHE A 45 1.97 16.96 -15.68
C PHE A 45 0.79 17.66 -16.38
N LEU A 46 -0.43 17.34 -15.97
CA LEU A 46 -1.66 18.01 -16.46
C LEU A 46 -1.94 19.35 -15.75
N SER A 47 -1.06 19.78 -14.84
CA SER A 47 -1.19 21.05 -14.08
C SER A 47 -2.52 21.13 -13.30
N LEU A 48 -2.98 20.02 -12.75
CA LEU A 48 -4.20 19.93 -11.94
C LEU A 48 -3.98 20.53 -10.54
N ASP A 49 -5.08 20.82 -9.85
CA ASP A 49 -5.04 21.26 -8.47
C ASP A 49 -4.62 20.12 -7.49
N VAL A 50 -4.27 20.50 -6.27
CA VAL A 50 -3.73 19.56 -5.26
C VAL A 50 -4.70 18.42 -4.95
N PHE A 51 -6.01 18.71 -4.87
CA PHE A 51 -7.00 17.69 -4.57
C PHE A 51 -7.13 16.66 -5.71
N ALA A 52 -7.07 17.11 -6.95
CA ALA A 52 -7.07 16.22 -8.11
C ALA A 52 -5.81 15.37 -8.16
N ILE A 53 -4.64 15.95 -7.85
CA ILE A 53 -3.37 15.21 -7.75
C ILE A 53 -3.46 14.13 -6.67
N GLN A 54 -3.95 14.45 -5.47
CA GLN A 54 -4.16 13.51 -4.39
C GLN A 54 -5.17 12.42 -4.78
N GLY A 55 -6.27 12.79 -5.42
CA GLY A 55 -7.29 11.86 -5.92
C GLY A 55 -6.74 10.88 -6.95
N LEU A 56 -5.93 11.37 -7.90
CA LEU A 56 -5.26 10.52 -8.89
C LEU A 56 -4.22 9.61 -8.24
N ALA A 57 -3.42 10.10 -7.30
CA ALA A 57 -2.47 9.29 -6.55
C ALA A 57 -3.18 8.13 -5.82
N PHE A 58 -4.25 8.44 -5.10
CA PHE A 58 -5.06 7.44 -4.42
C PHE A 58 -5.65 6.41 -5.40
N ALA A 59 -6.31 6.88 -6.46
CA ALA A 59 -6.97 6.01 -7.44
C ALA A 59 -5.97 5.08 -8.16
N PHE A 60 -4.87 5.62 -8.63
CA PHE A 60 -3.85 4.83 -9.32
C PHE A 60 -3.12 3.87 -8.39
N GLY A 61 -2.91 4.22 -7.12
CA GLY A 61 -2.40 3.30 -6.10
C GLY A 61 -3.32 2.09 -5.90
N MET A 62 -4.64 2.33 -5.79
CA MET A 62 -5.65 1.27 -5.71
C MET A 62 -5.70 0.42 -6.98
N LEU A 63 -5.69 1.06 -8.16
CA LEU A 63 -5.73 0.37 -9.46
C LEU A 63 -4.51 -0.51 -9.70
N ALA A 64 -3.31 -0.10 -9.25
CA ALA A 64 -2.10 -0.90 -9.36
C ALA A 64 -2.25 -2.24 -8.63
N VAL A 65 -2.71 -2.21 -7.38
CA VAL A 65 -2.90 -3.44 -6.59
C VAL A 65 -4.07 -4.28 -7.10
N LEU A 66 -5.17 -3.65 -7.53
CA LEU A 66 -6.27 -4.35 -8.17
C LEU A 66 -5.81 -5.06 -9.46
N GLY A 67 -4.97 -4.41 -10.26
CA GLY A 67 -4.36 -5.00 -11.46
C GLY A 67 -3.48 -6.20 -11.13
N ALA A 68 -2.58 -6.06 -10.14
CA ALA A 68 -1.74 -7.16 -9.68
C ALA A 68 -2.58 -8.34 -9.17
N TYR A 69 -3.63 -8.05 -8.40
CA TYR A 69 -4.55 -9.07 -7.90
C TYR A 69 -5.34 -9.75 -9.02
N ALA A 70 -5.83 -8.98 -10.01
CA ALA A 70 -6.55 -9.52 -11.16
C ALA A 70 -5.67 -10.44 -12.02
N ILE A 71 -4.41 -10.04 -12.26
CA ILE A 71 -3.43 -10.87 -12.96
C ILE A 71 -3.20 -12.18 -12.18
N ALA A 72 -2.95 -12.09 -10.87
CA ALA A 72 -2.72 -13.27 -10.05
C ALA A 72 -3.95 -14.19 -10.00
N ALA A 73 -5.15 -13.63 -9.92
CA ALA A 73 -6.40 -14.39 -9.91
C ALA A 73 -6.73 -15.08 -11.25
N SER A 74 -6.24 -14.53 -12.38
CA SER A 74 -6.44 -15.12 -13.70
C SER A 74 -5.56 -16.35 -13.95
N LEU A 75 -4.46 -16.49 -13.22
CA LEU A 75 -3.51 -17.57 -13.35
C LEU A 75 -3.83 -18.70 -12.34
N ARG A 76 -4.12 -19.88 -12.87
CA ARG A 76 -4.32 -21.09 -12.03
C ARG A 76 -2.95 -21.64 -11.62
N THR A 77 -2.55 -21.41 -10.38
CA THR A 77 -1.25 -21.81 -9.86
C THR A 77 -1.35 -22.46 -8.50
N HIS A 78 -0.34 -23.27 -8.16
CA HIS A 78 -0.19 -23.89 -6.85
C HIS A 78 0.25 -22.88 -5.77
N ASP A 79 0.90 -21.77 -6.15
CA ASP A 79 1.32 -20.72 -5.23
C ASP A 79 0.76 -19.34 -5.65
N PRO A 80 -0.48 -19.02 -5.22
CA PRO A 80 -1.11 -17.75 -5.56
C PRO A 80 -0.40 -16.54 -4.93
N VAL A 81 0.35 -16.74 -3.84
CA VAL A 81 1.09 -15.67 -3.17
C VAL A 81 2.29 -15.25 -4.00
N LEU A 82 3.06 -16.22 -4.48
CA LEU A 82 4.22 -15.95 -5.35
C LEU A 82 3.79 -15.19 -6.61
N VAL A 83 2.72 -15.65 -7.27
CA VAL A 83 2.24 -15.00 -8.50
C VAL A 83 1.75 -13.59 -8.24
N LEU A 84 1.09 -13.35 -7.11
CA LEU A 84 0.65 -12.01 -6.72
C LEU A 84 1.85 -11.05 -6.53
N VAL A 85 2.90 -11.51 -5.86
CA VAL A 85 4.13 -10.72 -5.68
C VAL A 85 4.81 -10.44 -7.01
N LEU A 86 4.95 -11.46 -7.87
CA LEU A 86 5.56 -11.27 -9.20
C LEU A 86 4.74 -10.32 -10.07
N ALA A 87 3.41 -10.42 -10.04
CA ALA A 87 2.52 -9.50 -10.75
C ALA A 87 2.70 -8.05 -10.24
N GLY A 88 2.81 -7.87 -8.92
CA GLY A 88 3.09 -6.57 -8.32
C GLY A 88 4.42 -5.97 -8.75
N VAL A 89 5.48 -6.78 -8.75
CA VAL A 89 6.82 -6.36 -9.20
C VAL A 89 6.82 -5.95 -10.68
N VAL A 90 6.22 -6.77 -11.56
CA VAL A 90 6.14 -6.47 -13.00
C VAL A 90 5.31 -5.22 -13.27
N LEU A 91 4.13 -5.11 -12.62
CA LEU A 91 3.30 -3.92 -12.72
C LEU A 91 4.01 -2.69 -12.17
N GLY A 92 4.68 -2.79 -11.03
CA GLY A 92 5.46 -1.70 -10.45
C GLY A 92 6.57 -1.22 -11.39
N ALA A 93 7.28 -2.14 -12.06
CA ALA A 93 8.28 -1.80 -13.06
C ALA A 93 7.67 -1.10 -14.29
N LEU A 94 6.52 -1.57 -14.78
CA LEU A 94 5.80 -0.95 -15.90
C LEU A 94 5.34 0.47 -15.54
N LEU A 95 4.73 0.65 -14.36
CA LEU A 95 4.30 1.96 -13.87
C LEU A 95 5.49 2.90 -13.67
N GLY A 96 6.63 2.38 -13.21
CA GLY A 96 7.89 3.10 -13.10
C GLY A 96 8.43 3.56 -14.46
N ALA A 97 8.31 2.74 -15.49
CA ALA A 97 8.68 3.12 -16.87
C ALA A 97 7.77 4.24 -17.41
N CYS A 98 6.46 4.15 -17.18
CA CYS A 98 5.51 5.21 -17.54
C CYS A 98 5.82 6.52 -16.79
N LEU A 99 6.17 6.44 -15.51
CA LEU A 99 6.58 7.57 -14.70
C LEU A 99 7.86 8.21 -15.25
N ALA A 100 8.85 7.41 -15.64
CA ALA A 100 10.08 7.91 -16.26
C ALA A 100 9.81 8.65 -17.57
N LEU A 101 8.89 8.15 -18.39
CA LEU A 101 8.45 8.79 -19.62
C LEU A 101 7.79 10.16 -19.33
N LEU A 102 6.89 10.25 -18.36
CA LEU A 102 6.26 11.51 -17.97
C LEU A 102 7.30 12.53 -17.47
N LYS A 103 8.28 12.09 -16.68
CA LYS A 103 9.38 12.95 -16.23
C LYS A 103 10.24 13.48 -17.39
N TYR A 104 10.46 12.66 -18.40
CA TYR A 104 11.21 13.05 -19.60
C TYR A 104 10.46 14.10 -20.43
N LEU A 105 9.13 14.01 -20.50
CA LEU A 105 8.27 14.93 -21.25
C LEU A 105 7.90 16.20 -20.46
N ALA A 106 8.13 16.21 -19.14
CA ALA A 106 7.72 17.30 -18.26
C ALA A 106 8.55 18.58 -18.50
N ASP A 107 7.90 19.75 -18.31
CA ASP A 107 8.60 21.03 -18.33
C ASP A 107 9.71 21.05 -17.26
N PRO A 108 10.98 21.32 -17.66
CA PRO A 108 12.12 21.25 -16.76
C PRO A 108 12.12 22.32 -15.67
N TYR A 109 11.39 23.43 -15.86
CA TYR A 109 11.42 24.56 -14.92
C TYR A 109 10.30 24.54 -13.88
N ASN A 110 9.13 24.00 -14.24
CA ASN A 110 7.96 24.00 -13.36
C ASN A 110 7.52 22.58 -12.94
N GLN A 111 7.27 21.70 -13.91
CA GLN A 111 6.69 20.39 -13.63
C GLN A 111 7.72 19.42 -13.04
N LEU A 112 8.92 19.34 -13.59
CA LEU A 112 9.94 18.39 -13.16
C LEU A 112 10.40 18.62 -11.70
N PRO A 113 10.62 19.86 -11.23
CA PRO A 113 10.88 20.13 -9.82
C PRO A 113 9.72 19.71 -8.91
N ALA A 114 8.46 20.01 -9.29
CA ALA A 114 7.29 19.64 -8.54
C ALA A 114 7.12 18.11 -8.44
N ILE A 115 7.31 17.40 -9.55
CA ILE A 115 7.31 15.93 -9.60
C ILE A 115 8.39 15.37 -8.67
N THR A 116 9.60 15.91 -8.75
CA THR A 116 10.73 15.44 -7.94
C THR A 116 10.47 15.66 -6.46
N TYR A 117 9.94 16.83 -6.09
CA TYR A 117 9.56 17.12 -4.70
C TYR A 117 8.48 16.17 -4.18
N TRP A 118 7.45 15.89 -4.99
CA TRP A 118 6.39 14.95 -4.60
C TRP A 118 6.93 13.53 -4.40
N LEU A 119 7.82 13.07 -5.29
CA LEU A 119 8.42 11.72 -5.20
C LEU A 119 9.36 11.54 -4.01
N LEU A 120 9.98 12.62 -3.51
CA LEU A 120 10.80 12.56 -2.29
C LEU A 120 9.96 12.26 -1.03
N GLY A 121 8.67 12.55 -1.07
CA GLY A 121 7.77 12.40 0.06
C GLY A 121 8.04 13.40 1.18
N SER A 122 7.00 14.06 1.67
CA SER A 122 7.11 15.03 2.75
C SER A 122 5.78 15.18 3.48
N LEU A 123 5.84 15.35 4.79
CA LEU A 123 4.69 15.74 5.62
C LEU A 123 4.71 17.23 5.98
N ALA A 124 5.75 17.98 5.53
CA ALA A 124 5.92 19.38 5.90
C ALA A 124 4.83 20.30 5.32
N SER A 125 4.29 19.94 4.14
CA SER A 125 3.20 20.66 3.49
C SER A 125 1.81 20.13 3.80
N ALA A 126 1.70 19.01 4.54
CA ALA A 126 0.42 18.39 4.84
C ALA A 126 -0.42 19.24 5.81
N THR A 127 -1.59 19.66 5.37
CA THR A 127 -2.54 20.45 6.15
C THR A 127 -3.42 19.58 7.05
N ALA A 128 -4.17 20.21 7.94
CA ALA A 128 -5.20 19.53 8.71
C ALA A 128 -6.32 18.99 7.79
N GLY A 129 -6.67 19.70 6.71
CA GLY A 129 -7.63 19.26 5.71
C GLY A 129 -7.21 17.97 5.02
N ASP A 130 -5.95 17.88 4.58
CA ASP A 130 -5.38 16.67 3.98
C ASP A 130 -5.43 15.49 4.97
N ALA A 131 -5.09 15.74 6.24
CA ALA A 131 -5.17 14.70 7.27
C ALA A 131 -6.61 14.19 7.46
N TRP A 132 -7.60 15.08 7.49
CA TRP A 132 -9.00 14.69 7.62
C TRP A 132 -9.54 13.95 6.40
N SER A 133 -9.06 14.26 5.18
CA SER A 133 -9.51 13.58 3.95
C SER A 133 -9.20 12.09 3.94
N ILE A 134 -8.08 11.67 4.56
CA ILE A 134 -7.65 10.26 4.58
C ILE A 134 -8.20 9.47 5.78
N VAL A 135 -8.74 10.14 6.82
CA VAL A 135 -9.27 9.48 8.02
C VAL A 135 -10.30 8.38 7.70
N PRO A 136 -11.30 8.62 6.83
CA PRO A 136 -12.28 7.57 6.53
C PRO A 136 -11.65 6.28 5.96
N ALA A 137 -10.70 6.42 5.06
CA ALA A 137 -9.99 5.30 4.46
C ALA A 137 -9.14 4.54 5.50
N ILE A 138 -8.43 5.27 6.36
CA ILE A 138 -7.61 4.67 7.42
C ILE A 138 -8.50 3.96 8.45
N VAL A 139 -9.57 4.58 8.92
CA VAL A 139 -10.49 3.97 9.90
C VAL A 139 -11.16 2.73 9.32
N ALA A 140 -11.60 2.77 8.06
CA ALA A 140 -12.14 1.60 7.38
C ALA A 140 -11.11 0.46 7.29
N GLY A 141 -9.87 0.77 6.89
CA GLY A 141 -8.78 -0.20 6.82
C GLY A 141 -8.45 -0.81 8.18
N ILE A 142 -8.31 0.01 9.22
CA ILE A 142 -8.10 -0.45 10.60
C ILE A 142 -9.24 -1.37 11.03
N GLY A 143 -10.50 -0.97 10.79
CA GLY A 143 -11.67 -1.76 11.14
C GLY A 143 -11.65 -3.15 10.52
N VAL A 144 -11.35 -3.26 9.21
CA VAL A 144 -11.23 -4.54 8.51
C VAL A 144 -10.10 -5.38 9.10
N LEU A 145 -8.92 -4.81 9.32
CA LEU A 145 -7.77 -5.54 9.88
C LEU A 145 -8.04 -5.98 11.32
N TRP A 146 -8.69 -5.16 12.13
CA TRP A 146 -9.06 -5.49 13.50
C TRP A 146 -10.08 -6.65 13.56
N LEU A 147 -11.08 -6.64 12.68
CA LEU A 147 -12.04 -7.74 12.57
C LEU A 147 -11.38 -9.03 12.02
N ALA A 148 -10.36 -8.89 11.17
CA ALA A 148 -9.63 -10.03 10.61
C ALA A 148 -8.48 -10.53 11.49
N ARG A 149 -8.11 -9.84 12.57
CA ARG A 149 -6.90 -10.08 13.37
C ARG A 149 -6.66 -11.53 13.79
N TRP A 150 -7.72 -12.26 14.19
CA TRP A 150 -7.63 -13.66 14.52
C TRP A 150 -7.35 -14.52 13.26
N ARG A 151 -8.06 -14.23 12.16
CA ARG A 151 -7.90 -14.96 10.90
C ARG A 151 -6.52 -14.75 10.28
N ILE A 152 -5.92 -13.56 10.48
CA ILE A 152 -4.56 -13.26 10.04
C ILE A 152 -3.55 -14.15 10.77
N ASN A 153 -3.69 -14.33 12.09
CA ASN A 153 -2.84 -15.24 12.85
C ASN A 153 -3.01 -16.69 12.41
N VAL A 154 -4.23 -17.11 12.11
CA VAL A 154 -4.51 -18.47 11.61
C VAL A 154 -3.88 -18.69 10.23
N LEU A 155 -3.92 -17.69 9.33
CA LEU A 155 -3.23 -17.77 8.04
C LEU A 155 -1.70 -17.90 8.15
N ALA A 156 -1.12 -17.45 9.25
CA ALA A 156 0.32 -17.61 9.50
C ALA A 156 0.73 -19.08 9.69
N LEU A 157 -0.21 -19.97 10.03
CA LEU A 157 0.05 -21.41 10.15
C LEU A 157 0.17 -22.10 8.79
N GLY A 158 -0.57 -21.65 7.79
CA GLY A 158 -0.64 -22.26 6.45
C GLY A 158 -2.07 -22.21 5.90
N ASP A 159 -2.21 -22.36 4.59
CA ASP A 159 -3.53 -22.32 3.94
C ASP A 159 -4.35 -23.58 4.27
N GLU A 160 -3.71 -24.75 4.34
CA GLU A 160 -4.36 -26.03 4.66
C GLU A 160 -4.81 -26.06 6.12
N GLU A 161 -3.94 -25.64 7.04
CA GLU A 161 -4.25 -25.53 8.46
C GLU A 161 -5.36 -24.49 8.71
N ALA A 162 -5.28 -23.34 8.03
CA ALA A 162 -6.31 -22.32 8.13
C ALA A 162 -7.67 -22.83 7.63
N ALA A 163 -7.69 -23.59 6.55
CA ALA A 163 -8.90 -24.19 6.01
C ALA A 163 -9.50 -25.25 6.97
N SER A 164 -8.68 -26.06 7.62
CA SER A 164 -9.12 -27.04 8.63
C SER A 164 -9.77 -26.39 9.85
N LEU A 165 -9.35 -25.15 10.17
CA LEU A 165 -9.93 -24.31 11.24
C LEU A 165 -11.15 -23.48 10.76
N GLY A 166 -11.67 -23.74 9.55
CA GLY A 166 -12.85 -23.09 9.00
C GLY A 166 -12.59 -21.69 8.42
N VAL A 167 -11.34 -21.26 8.32
CA VAL A 167 -10.97 -20.01 7.67
C VAL A 167 -10.91 -20.21 6.15
N LYS A 168 -11.42 -19.26 5.37
CA LYS A 168 -11.30 -19.26 3.91
C LYS A 168 -10.09 -18.39 3.52
N PRO A 169 -8.89 -18.96 3.21
CA PRO A 169 -7.65 -18.21 3.03
C PRO A 169 -7.77 -17.12 1.96
N ALA A 170 -8.32 -17.42 0.79
CA ALA A 170 -8.47 -16.49 -0.30
C ALA A 170 -9.29 -15.23 0.07
N ARG A 171 -10.39 -15.41 0.84
CA ARG A 171 -11.24 -14.27 1.25
C ARG A 171 -10.54 -13.37 2.27
N VAL A 172 -9.85 -13.98 3.24
CA VAL A 172 -9.12 -13.22 4.26
C VAL A 172 -7.96 -12.49 3.61
N ARG A 173 -7.22 -13.15 2.71
CA ARG A 173 -6.13 -12.54 1.95
C ARG A 173 -6.62 -11.32 1.14
N ALA A 174 -7.70 -11.47 0.38
CA ALA A 174 -8.30 -10.37 -0.38
C ALA A 174 -8.70 -9.19 0.52
N ALA A 175 -9.35 -9.46 1.66
CA ALA A 175 -9.76 -8.42 2.60
C ALA A 175 -8.57 -7.68 3.23
N VAL A 176 -7.52 -8.42 3.62
CA VAL A 176 -6.30 -7.84 4.19
C VAL A 176 -5.57 -6.98 3.16
N ILE A 177 -5.42 -7.48 1.93
CA ILE A 177 -4.79 -6.73 0.83
C ILE A 177 -5.59 -5.45 0.55
N ALA A 178 -6.91 -5.53 0.41
CA ALA A 178 -7.75 -4.37 0.15
C ALA A 178 -7.64 -3.32 1.27
N ALA A 179 -7.69 -3.74 2.55
CA ALA A 179 -7.58 -2.85 3.69
C ALA A 179 -6.20 -2.18 3.78
N ALA A 180 -5.14 -2.96 3.64
CA ALA A 180 -3.77 -2.44 3.69
C ALA A 180 -3.47 -1.51 2.50
N THR A 181 -3.96 -1.86 1.29
CA THR A 181 -3.83 -1.00 0.11
C THR A 181 -4.58 0.31 0.28
N LEU A 182 -5.82 0.26 0.80
CA LEU A 182 -6.64 1.44 1.08
C LEU A 182 -5.91 2.42 2.00
N MET A 183 -5.34 1.90 3.10
CA MET A 183 -4.59 2.71 4.06
C MET A 183 -3.30 3.26 3.46
N THR A 184 -2.56 2.45 2.72
CA THR A 184 -1.29 2.87 2.09
C THR A 184 -1.52 3.89 0.99
N ALA A 185 -2.49 3.67 0.10
CA ALA A 185 -2.83 4.60 -0.97
C ALA A 185 -3.30 5.96 -0.41
N ALA A 186 -4.11 5.94 0.66
CA ALA A 186 -4.55 7.15 1.35
C ALA A 186 -3.37 7.89 2.00
N ALA A 187 -2.46 7.17 2.67
CA ALA A 187 -1.27 7.77 3.28
C ALA A 187 -0.38 8.42 2.22
N VAL A 188 -0.04 7.66 1.15
CA VAL A 188 0.87 8.11 0.08
C VAL A 188 0.27 9.28 -0.71
N SER A 189 -1.05 9.34 -0.89
CA SER A 189 -1.70 10.42 -1.66
C SER A 189 -1.44 11.82 -1.09
N ILE A 190 -1.28 11.95 0.23
CA ILE A 190 -1.03 13.24 0.88
C ILE A 190 0.43 13.47 1.28
N SER A 191 1.21 12.39 1.45
CA SER A 191 2.59 12.48 1.93
C SER A 191 3.64 12.28 0.84
N GLY A 192 3.24 11.84 -0.35
CA GLY A 192 4.17 11.27 -1.31
C GLY A 192 4.72 9.93 -0.81
N ILE A 193 5.81 9.45 -1.42
CA ILE A 193 6.37 8.14 -1.09
C ILE A 193 7.22 8.25 0.17
N ILE A 194 6.72 7.70 1.29
CA ILE A 194 7.50 7.52 2.51
C ILE A 194 7.88 6.05 2.63
N GLY A 195 9.11 5.74 2.22
CA GLY A 195 9.64 4.38 2.28
C GLY A 195 10.01 3.94 3.71
N TRP A 196 10.23 2.63 3.88
CA TRP A 196 10.77 1.98 5.08
C TRP A 196 9.87 1.94 6.31
N VAL A 197 8.94 2.90 6.54
CA VAL A 197 8.06 2.92 7.71
C VAL A 197 7.25 1.63 7.81
N GLY A 198 6.61 1.21 6.71
CA GLY A 198 5.84 -0.03 6.64
C GLY A 198 6.67 -1.31 6.72
N LEU A 199 8.00 -1.21 6.64
CA LEU A 199 8.91 -2.34 6.82
C LEU A 199 9.49 -2.38 8.22
N LEU A 200 10.09 -1.28 8.68
CA LEU A 200 10.87 -1.21 9.91
C LEU A 200 9.99 -1.20 11.15
N VAL A 201 8.94 -0.37 11.16
CA VAL A 201 8.10 -0.21 12.36
C VAL A 201 7.43 -1.53 12.77
N PRO A 202 6.81 -2.30 11.86
CA PRO A 202 6.26 -3.61 12.24
C PRO A 202 7.32 -4.60 12.71
N HIS A 203 8.52 -4.54 12.14
CA HIS A 203 9.62 -5.40 12.57
C HIS A 203 10.04 -5.11 14.00
N VAL A 204 10.27 -3.83 14.33
CA VAL A 204 10.59 -3.38 15.70
C VAL A 204 9.44 -3.71 16.67
N ALA A 205 8.20 -3.46 16.26
CA ALA A 205 7.03 -3.77 17.09
C ALA A 205 6.97 -5.26 17.45
N ARG A 206 7.25 -6.16 16.49
CA ARG A 206 7.31 -7.62 16.76
C ARG A 206 8.39 -8.01 17.76
N LEU A 207 9.52 -7.32 17.76
CA LEU A 207 10.57 -7.57 18.75
C LEU A 207 10.13 -7.18 20.16
N LEU A 208 9.25 -6.18 20.29
CA LEU A 208 8.77 -5.67 21.57
C LEU A 208 7.55 -6.43 22.11
N VAL A 209 6.56 -6.74 21.26
CA VAL A 209 5.27 -7.31 21.68
C VAL A 209 5.01 -8.73 21.18
N GLY A 210 5.94 -9.28 20.40
CA GLY A 210 5.83 -10.62 19.82
C GLY A 210 5.11 -10.65 18.45
N PRO A 211 5.00 -11.86 17.84
CA PRO A 211 4.50 -12.02 16.47
C PRO A 211 2.96 -12.02 16.37
N ASP A 212 2.24 -12.00 17.47
CA ASP A 212 0.76 -12.04 17.47
C ASP A 212 0.20 -10.75 16.90
N PHE A 213 -0.48 -10.84 15.76
CA PHE A 213 -1.10 -9.70 15.07
C PHE A 213 -2.13 -8.95 15.95
N ARG A 214 -2.75 -9.63 16.92
CA ARG A 214 -3.68 -8.97 17.87
C ARG A 214 -3.00 -7.95 18.77
N ARG A 215 -1.69 -8.11 19.03
CA ARG A 215 -0.88 -7.18 19.84
C ARG A 215 -0.22 -6.11 19.00
N LEU A 216 -0.08 -6.36 17.68
CA LEU A 216 0.52 -5.43 16.73
C LEU A 216 -0.50 -4.42 16.18
N ALA A 217 -1.79 -4.78 16.10
CA ALA A 217 -2.90 -3.95 15.63
C ALA A 217 -3.63 -3.27 16.80
#